data_a3278fd8eabdf3e40c3cf8b2a8d48a94
#
_entry.id   a3278fd8eabdf3e40c3cf8b2a8d48a94
#
_cell.length_a   1.000
_cell.length_b   1.000
_cell.length_c   1.000
_cell.angle_alpha   90.00
_cell.angle_beta   90.00
_cell.angle_gamma   90.00
#
_symmetry.space_group_name_H-M   'P 1'
#
loop_
_entity.id
_entity.type
_entity.pdbx_description
1 polymer ?
#
loop_
_entity_poly.entity_id
_entity_poly.type
_entity_poly.pdbx_seq_one_letter_code
_entity_poly.pdbx_strand_id
1 'polypeptide(L)'
;GEHPKRIGMFAHLDVVPLGDGWQYPPLGCTLKDGFLIGRGVGDNKGPAICALYALRFLKEHKIELKNDVMIYFGLSEETGMKDIEYFCKTQQIPDLCLVTDTNFPICYGEKGLLRAELNLRTDGNLIDFHAGSVVNVIPSKAEVLLSEVSLEEVKRQLGDQEALTAEADGPHVRITATGISRHAAFPEGAVNAVQVLAAALSGTT
;
A
#
# COMPACT_ATOMS: atom_id res chain seq x y z
N GLY A 1 -22.00 36.14 21.26
CA GLY A 1 -21.10 35.11 21.70
C GLY A 1 -20.69 34.27 20.48
N GLU A 2 -19.42 33.91 20.35
CA GLU A 2 -19.00 32.99 19.33
C GLU A 2 -19.67 31.63 19.59
N HIS A 3 -20.24 31.04 18.57
CA HIS A 3 -20.75 29.66 18.65
C HIS A 3 -19.58 28.70 18.87
N PRO A 4 -19.76 27.63 19.66
CA PRO A 4 -18.70 26.63 19.81
C PRO A 4 -18.33 26.06 18.43
N LYS A 5 -17.04 25.94 18.19
CA LYS A 5 -16.52 25.30 16.97
C LYS A 5 -16.65 23.78 17.08
N ARG A 6 -16.77 23.13 15.94
CA ARG A 6 -16.75 21.66 15.87
C ARG A 6 -15.36 21.19 15.44
N ILE A 7 -14.77 20.31 16.24
CA ILE A 7 -13.49 19.66 15.96
C ILE A 7 -13.78 18.21 15.61
N GLY A 8 -13.34 17.76 14.45
CA GLY A 8 -13.45 16.38 14.01
C GLY A 8 -12.10 15.68 14.09
N MET A 9 -12.05 14.50 14.70
CA MET A 9 -10.93 13.57 14.59
C MET A 9 -11.32 12.46 13.63
N PHE A 10 -10.52 12.26 12.58
CA PHE A 10 -10.79 11.31 11.52
C PHE A 10 -9.76 10.19 11.55
N ALA A 11 -10.24 8.98 11.53
CA ALA A 11 -9.45 7.76 11.43
C ALA A 11 -10.21 6.72 10.61
N HIS A 12 -9.54 5.72 10.07
CA HIS A 12 -10.19 4.66 9.31
C HIS A 12 -10.02 3.27 9.97
N LEU A 13 -10.94 2.37 9.68
CA LEU A 13 -10.95 1.01 10.21
C LEU A 13 -10.72 -0.07 9.14
N ASP A 14 -10.88 0.28 7.87
CA ASP A 14 -10.50 -0.60 6.77
C ASP A 14 -8.97 -0.73 6.66
N VAL A 15 -8.52 -1.68 5.90
CA VAL A 15 -7.10 -2.01 5.78
C VAL A 15 -6.80 -2.48 4.34
N VAL A 16 -5.58 -2.24 3.89
CA VAL A 16 -5.06 -2.83 2.65
C VAL A 16 -5.04 -4.37 2.72
N PRO A 17 -4.97 -5.09 1.58
CA PRO A 17 -4.78 -6.53 1.55
C PRO A 17 -3.60 -6.99 2.41
N LEU A 18 -3.71 -8.19 2.96
CA LEU A 18 -2.73 -8.69 3.92
C LEU A 18 -1.31 -8.76 3.37
N GLY A 19 -1.14 -9.14 2.10
CA GLY A 19 0.17 -9.42 1.51
C GLY A 19 0.81 -10.67 2.10
N ASP A 20 2.05 -10.91 1.72
CA ASP A 20 2.83 -12.08 2.10
C ASP A 20 3.93 -11.75 3.12
N GLY A 21 4.63 -12.78 3.62
CA GLY A 21 5.82 -12.61 4.47
C GLY A 21 5.53 -12.34 5.94
N TRP A 22 4.32 -12.53 6.42
CA TRP A 22 3.97 -12.35 7.83
C TRP A 22 4.62 -13.43 8.72
N GLN A 23 5.33 -12.98 9.75
CA GLN A 23 5.88 -13.87 10.79
C GLN A 23 4.87 -14.17 11.91
N TYR A 24 3.81 -13.38 12.02
CA TYR A 24 2.72 -13.51 12.99
C TYR A 24 1.38 -13.45 12.26
N PRO A 25 0.30 -13.99 12.84
CA PRO A 25 -1.03 -13.91 12.23
C PRO A 25 -1.42 -12.45 11.93
N PRO A 26 -1.62 -12.06 10.66
CA PRO A 26 -1.83 -10.66 10.30
C PRO A 26 -3.09 -10.04 10.92
N LEU A 27 -4.12 -10.84 11.18
CA LEU A 27 -5.36 -10.41 11.83
C LEU A 27 -5.41 -10.71 13.34
N GLY A 28 -4.34 -11.25 13.90
CA GLY A 28 -4.30 -11.74 15.27
C GLY A 28 -4.00 -10.68 16.34
N CYS A 29 -3.50 -9.51 15.96
CA CYS A 29 -3.03 -8.47 16.89
C CYS A 29 -2.11 -9.05 17.99
N THR A 30 -0.98 -9.61 17.59
CA THR A 30 -0.02 -10.26 18.50
C THR A 30 0.71 -9.23 19.33
N LEU A 31 0.67 -9.39 20.67
CA LEU A 31 1.52 -8.62 21.59
C LEU A 31 2.84 -9.36 21.81
N LYS A 32 3.96 -8.74 21.41
CA LYS A 32 5.29 -9.29 21.63
C LYS A 32 6.32 -8.18 21.86
N ASP A 33 7.14 -8.34 22.88
CA ASP A 33 8.23 -7.44 23.23
C ASP A 33 7.80 -5.95 23.33
N GLY A 34 6.56 -5.71 23.79
CA GLY A 34 5.98 -4.37 23.91
C GLY A 34 5.36 -3.82 22.61
N PHE A 35 5.37 -4.58 21.53
CA PHE A 35 4.77 -4.20 20.24
C PHE A 35 3.46 -4.95 20.01
N LEU A 36 2.49 -4.23 19.46
CA LEU A 36 1.31 -4.82 18.84
C LEU A 36 1.60 -5.07 17.36
N ILE A 37 1.48 -6.32 16.93
CA ILE A 37 1.81 -6.74 15.56
C ILE A 37 0.55 -7.25 14.88
N GLY A 38 0.20 -6.65 13.75
CA GLY A 38 -0.95 -7.04 12.94
C GLY A 38 -1.30 -6.00 11.89
N ARG A 39 -2.04 -6.41 10.87
CA ARG A 39 -2.56 -5.52 9.83
C ARG A 39 -3.55 -4.52 10.45
N GLY A 40 -3.37 -3.23 10.16
CA GLY A 40 -4.22 -2.16 10.66
C GLY A 40 -3.91 -1.70 12.10
N VAL A 41 -2.90 -2.26 12.76
CA VAL A 41 -2.51 -1.82 14.11
C VAL A 41 -1.95 -0.41 14.10
N GLY A 42 -1.02 -0.12 13.19
CA GLY A 42 -0.46 1.23 13.02
C GLY A 42 -1.33 2.12 12.14
N ASP A 43 -1.87 1.54 11.09
CA ASP A 43 -2.62 2.16 10.01
C ASP A 43 -4.00 1.49 9.90
N ASN A 44 -5.09 2.01 10.52
CA ASN A 44 -5.10 3.23 11.35
C ASN A 44 -5.82 2.96 12.69
N LYS A 45 -6.07 1.67 13.09
CA LYS A 45 -6.85 1.30 14.28
C LYS A 45 -6.19 1.73 15.61
N GLY A 46 -4.86 1.74 15.68
CA GLY A 46 -4.14 2.22 16.86
C GLY A 46 -4.43 3.71 17.12
N PRO A 47 -4.15 4.62 16.17
CA PRO A 47 -4.53 6.02 16.28
C PRO A 47 -6.02 6.24 16.54
N ALA A 48 -6.91 5.46 15.89
CA ALA A 48 -8.35 5.51 16.12
C ALA A 48 -8.72 5.25 17.58
N ILE A 49 -8.15 4.22 18.19
CA ILE A 49 -8.35 3.88 19.60
C ILE A 49 -7.74 4.94 20.51
N CYS A 50 -6.56 5.47 20.19
CA CYS A 50 -5.96 6.58 20.96
C CYS A 50 -6.90 7.80 20.99
N ALA A 51 -7.47 8.19 19.84
CA ALA A 51 -8.44 9.29 19.77
C ALA A 51 -9.68 9.02 20.62
N LEU A 52 -10.23 7.79 20.55
CA LEU A 52 -11.38 7.38 21.36
C LEU A 52 -11.08 7.46 22.87
N TYR A 53 -9.93 6.96 23.29
CA TYR A 53 -9.52 6.98 24.69
C TYR A 53 -9.21 8.39 25.19
N ALA A 54 -8.71 9.27 24.34
CA ALA A 54 -8.56 10.70 24.68
C ALA A 54 -9.91 11.34 25.02
N LEU A 55 -10.94 11.12 24.19
CA LEU A 55 -12.30 11.60 24.51
C LEU A 55 -12.90 10.95 25.75
N ARG A 56 -12.67 9.65 25.91
CA ARG A 56 -13.10 8.92 27.11
C ARG A 56 -12.48 9.52 28.37
N PHE A 57 -11.18 9.81 28.36
CA PHE A 57 -10.46 10.47 29.45
C PHE A 57 -11.12 11.82 29.80
N LEU A 58 -11.36 12.67 28.83
CA LEU A 58 -12.01 13.96 29.02
C LEU A 58 -13.39 13.80 29.69
N LYS A 59 -14.18 12.84 29.23
CA LYS A 59 -15.51 12.55 29.76
C LYS A 59 -15.45 12.01 31.20
N GLU A 60 -14.59 11.05 31.50
CA GLU A 60 -14.45 10.44 32.83
C GLU A 60 -13.96 11.45 33.88
N HIS A 61 -13.10 12.38 33.46
CA HIS A 61 -12.57 13.44 34.34
C HIS A 61 -13.45 14.70 34.35
N LYS A 62 -14.62 14.66 33.67
CA LYS A 62 -15.59 15.78 33.61
C LYS A 62 -14.95 17.10 33.16
N ILE A 63 -14.01 17.02 32.23
CA ILE A 63 -13.33 18.20 31.65
C ILE A 63 -14.33 18.86 30.70
N GLU A 64 -14.70 20.08 31.01
CA GLU A 64 -15.57 20.88 30.14
C GLU A 64 -14.81 21.38 28.92
N LEU A 65 -15.35 21.08 27.74
CA LEU A 65 -14.81 21.50 26.47
C LEU A 65 -15.50 22.79 26.00
N LYS A 66 -14.73 23.71 25.48
CA LYS A 66 -15.26 24.95 24.86
C LYS A 66 -15.86 24.69 23.47
N ASN A 67 -15.46 23.62 22.83
CA ASN A 67 -15.84 23.24 21.48
C ASN A 67 -16.43 21.83 21.45
N ASP A 68 -17.29 21.57 20.47
CA ASP A 68 -17.79 20.22 20.20
C ASP A 68 -16.67 19.39 19.59
N VAL A 69 -16.50 18.16 20.10
CA VAL A 69 -15.51 17.21 19.54
C VAL A 69 -16.22 15.96 19.09
N MET A 70 -15.94 15.53 17.88
CA MET A 70 -16.44 14.30 17.30
C MET A 70 -15.31 13.40 16.81
N ILE A 71 -15.54 12.09 16.76
CA ILE A 71 -14.69 11.16 16.03
C ILE A 71 -15.49 10.58 14.87
N TYR A 72 -14.86 10.52 13.72
CA TYR A 72 -15.34 9.79 12.56
C TYR A 72 -14.45 8.56 12.30
N PHE A 73 -15.08 7.40 12.17
CA PHE A 73 -14.40 6.16 11.79
C PHE A 73 -14.77 5.81 10.34
N GLY A 74 -13.83 6.04 9.43
CA GLY A 74 -13.95 5.70 8.02
C GLY A 74 -13.86 4.19 7.78
N LEU A 75 -14.41 3.75 6.66
CA LEU A 75 -14.45 2.34 6.25
C LEU A 75 -14.01 2.14 4.80
N SER A 76 -13.52 3.16 4.14
CA SER A 76 -13.08 3.07 2.74
C SER A 76 -11.91 4.01 2.40
N GLU A 77 -11.06 4.32 3.37
CA GLU A 77 -9.86 5.14 3.13
C GLU A 77 -8.97 4.49 2.08
N GLU A 78 -8.65 3.22 2.28
CA GLU A 78 -7.77 2.40 1.42
C GLU A 78 -8.39 2.06 0.05
N THR A 79 -9.68 2.35 -0.12
CA THR A 79 -10.44 1.99 -1.33
C THR A 79 -11.06 3.19 -2.05
N GLY A 80 -10.58 4.41 -1.73
CA GLY A 80 -10.91 5.64 -2.44
C GLY A 80 -11.93 6.55 -1.76
N MET A 81 -12.04 6.49 -0.43
CA MET A 81 -12.70 7.50 0.44
C MET A 81 -14.16 7.82 0.10
N LYS A 82 -14.93 6.85 -0.41
CA LYS A 82 -16.34 7.07 -0.77
C LYS A 82 -17.23 7.41 0.42
N ASP A 83 -16.88 6.93 1.59
CA ASP A 83 -17.54 7.23 2.85
C ASP A 83 -17.32 8.69 3.27
N ILE A 84 -16.13 9.25 3.05
CA ILE A 84 -15.85 10.69 3.27
C ILE A 84 -16.64 11.55 2.28
N GLU A 85 -16.73 11.14 1.02
CA GLU A 85 -17.59 11.84 0.05
C GLU A 85 -19.05 11.87 0.51
N TYR A 86 -19.55 10.74 1.06
CA TYR A 86 -20.89 10.66 1.59
C TYR A 86 -21.05 11.54 2.85
N PHE A 87 -20.08 11.49 3.76
CA PHE A 87 -20.06 12.35 4.97
C PHE A 87 -20.14 13.83 4.58
N CYS A 88 -19.30 14.30 3.66
CA CYS A 88 -19.30 15.70 3.21
C CYS A 88 -20.62 16.15 2.56
N LYS A 89 -21.38 15.22 1.98
CA LYS A 89 -22.68 15.50 1.36
C LYS A 89 -23.84 15.50 2.37
N THR A 90 -23.71 14.78 3.48
CA THR A 90 -24.84 14.50 4.39
C THR A 90 -24.67 15.04 5.80
N GLN A 91 -23.45 15.39 6.17
CA GLN A 91 -23.12 15.89 7.51
C GLN A 91 -22.50 17.28 7.44
N GLN A 92 -22.59 17.99 8.55
CA GLN A 92 -21.88 19.26 8.69
C GLN A 92 -20.39 19.00 8.88
N ILE A 93 -19.59 19.56 7.98
CA ILE A 93 -18.14 19.49 8.05
C ILE A 93 -17.64 20.22 9.30
N PRO A 94 -16.74 19.65 10.11
CA PRO A 94 -16.13 20.32 11.23
C PRO A 94 -15.33 21.56 10.84
N ASP A 95 -15.23 22.54 11.74
CA ASP A 95 -14.40 23.75 11.53
C ASP A 95 -12.90 23.44 11.53
N LEU A 96 -12.49 22.36 12.22
CA LEU A 96 -11.13 21.84 12.24
C LEU A 96 -11.18 20.32 12.15
N CYS A 97 -10.43 19.77 11.21
CA CYS A 97 -10.27 18.32 11.04
C CYS A 97 -8.85 17.90 11.41
N LEU A 98 -8.74 16.92 12.31
CA LEU A 98 -7.50 16.26 12.69
C LEU A 98 -7.53 14.86 12.11
N VAL A 99 -6.67 14.58 11.15
CA VAL A 99 -6.51 13.25 10.54
C VAL A 99 -5.34 12.57 11.23
N THR A 100 -5.62 11.48 11.94
CA THR A 100 -4.63 10.77 12.78
C THR A 100 -3.90 9.69 12.01
N ASP A 101 -3.54 9.98 10.75
CA ASP A 101 -3.05 8.99 9.80
C ASP A 101 -1.66 9.32 9.23
N THR A 102 -0.84 9.99 10.01
CA THR A 102 0.52 10.36 9.63
C THR A 102 1.42 10.49 10.84
N ASN A 103 2.72 10.60 10.58
CA ASN A 103 3.73 10.78 11.61
C ASN A 103 3.80 12.25 12.08
N PHE A 104 4.29 12.43 13.33
CA PHE A 104 4.65 13.76 13.82
C PHE A 104 5.85 14.34 13.08
N PRO A 105 5.97 15.71 13.03
CA PRO A 105 5.10 16.66 13.73
C PRO A 105 3.74 16.89 13.08
N ILE A 106 3.65 17.30 11.86
CA ILE A 106 2.40 17.54 11.11
C ILE A 106 2.71 17.37 9.63
N CYS A 107 1.92 16.59 8.93
CA CYS A 107 1.94 16.53 7.49
C CYS A 107 1.22 17.76 6.94
N TYR A 108 1.95 18.62 6.23
CA TYR A 108 1.44 19.86 5.64
C TYR A 108 1.45 19.83 4.11
N GLY A 109 1.86 18.70 3.53
CA GLY A 109 1.91 18.51 2.08
C GLY A 109 2.08 17.05 1.73
N GLU A 110 1.55 16.67 0.59
CA GLU A 110 1.58 15.30 0.07
C GLU A 110 2.16 15.27 -1.33
N LYS A 111 2.73 14.12 -1.71
CA LYS A 111 3.17 13.88 -3.08
C LYS A 111 1.95 13.69 -3.98
N GLY A 112 2.01 14.22 -5.20
CA GLY A 112 0.98 13.97 -6.21
C GLY A 112 0.94 12.50 -6.60
N LEU A 113 -0.26 11.98 -6.87
CA LEU A 113 -0.49 10.62 -7.36
C LEU A 113 -0.91 10.68 -8.84
N LEU A 114 -0.19 9.92 -9.67
CA LEU A 114 -0.59 9.65 -11.05
C LEU A 114 -0.74 8.14 -11.22
N ARG A 115 -1.93 7.70 -11.63
CA ARG A 115 -2.19 6.33 -12.06
C ARG A 115 -2.55 6.32 -13.54
N ALA A 116 -1.89 5.46 -14.31
CA ALA A 116 -2.19 5.24 -15.71
C ALA A 116 -2.42 3.74 -15.97
N GLU A 117 -3.41 3.43 -16.78
CA GLU A 117 -3.67 2.10 -17.31
C GLU A 117 -3.37 2.10 -18.80
N LEU A 118 -2.51 1.18 -19.23
CA LEU A 118 -2.12 1.04 -20.62
C LEU A 118 -2.49 -0.35 -21.11
N ASN A 119 -3.30 -0.39 -22.17
CA ASN A 119 -3.67 -1.63 -22.84
C ASN A 119 -2.82 -1.74 -24.12
N LEU A 120 -1.83 -2.62 -24.08
CA LEU A 120 -0.92 -2.84 -25.22
C LEU A 120 -1.24 -4.18 -25.87
N ARG A 121 -1.15 -4.21 -27.21
CA ARG A 121 -1.12 -5.46 -27.95
C ARG A 121 0.34 -5.85 -28.14
N THR A 122 0.65 -7.10 -27.88
CA THR A 122 1.97 -7.68 -28.12
C THR A 122 1.88 -8.63 -29.29
N ASP A 123 2.77 -8.47 -30.26
CA ASP A 123 3.01 -9.43 -31.34
C ASP A 123 4.29 -10.21 -30.99
N GLY A 124 4.30 -11.53 -31.24
CA GLY A 124 5.48 -12.38 -31.01
C GLY A 124 5.23 -13.48 -30.00
N ASN A 125 6.30 -13.90 -29.35
CA ASN A 125 6.34 -15.10 -28.50
C ASN A 125 5.93 -14.89 -27.03
N LEU A 126 5.47 -13.70 -26.64
CA LEU A 126 4.97 -13.43 -25.31
C LEU A 126 3.59 -14.04 -25.10
N ILE A 127 3.46 -14.99 -24.17
CA ILE A 127 2.20 -15.63 -23.81
C ILE A 127 1.55 -14.95 -22.60
N ASP A 128 2.35 -14.68 -21.57
CA ASP A 128 1.87 -14.10 -20.32
C ASP A 128 2.95 -13.23 -19.68
N PHE A 129 2.51 -12.20 -18.95
CA PHE A 129 3.37 -11.35 -18.15
C PHE A 129 2.65 -11.00 -16.84
N HIS A 130 3.30 -11.26 -15.73
CA HIS A 130 2.77 -10.95 -14.41
C HIS A 130 3.81 -10.27 -13.53
N ALA A 131 3.42 -9.18 -12.85
CA ALA A 131 4.29 -8.50 -11.90
C ALA A 131 3.50 -7.67 -10.89
N GLY A 132 3.94 -7.72 -9.64
CA GLY A 132 3.34 -6.95 -8.55
C GLY A 132 1.92 -7.41 -8.19
N SER A 133 1.44 -6.95 -7.05
CA SER A 133 0.09 -7.24 -6.54
C SER A 133 -0.70 -5.99 -6.22
N VAL A 134 -0.02 -4.88 -5.98
CA VAL A 134 -0.64 -3.59 -5.61
C VAL A 134 0.08 -2.44 -6.31
N VAL A 135 -0.69 -1.41 -6.70
CA VAL A 135 -0.22 -0.34 -7.58
C VAL A 135 0.72 0.68 -6.92
N ASN A 136 0.72 0.77 -5.60
CA ASN A 136 1.57 1.67 -4.82
C ASN A 136 2.84 1.01 -4.28
N VAL A 137 3.15 -0.19 -4.73
CA VAL A 137 4.35 -0.94 -4.31
C VAL A 137 5.18 -1.30 -5.53
N ILE A 138 6.48 -1.02 -5.46
CA ILE A 138 7.44 -1.43 -6.48
C ILE A 138 7.57 -2.95 -6.45
N PRO A 139 7.32 -3.65 -7.58
CA PRO A 139 7.30 -5.11 -7.60
C PRO A 139 8.69 -5.70 -7.37
N SER A 140 8.76 -6.64 -6.41
CA SER A 140 9.96 -7.44 -6.15
C SER A 140 10.02 -8.73 -6.96
N LYS A 141 8.96 -9.05 -7.70
CA LYS A 141 8.91 -10.21 -8.60
C LYS A 141 8.23 -9.82 -9.90
N ALA A 142 8.79 -10.27 -11.02
CA ALA A 142 8.17 -10.19 -12.33
C ALA A 142 8.41 -11.51 -13.06
N GLU A 143 7.40 -11.99 -13.76
CA GLU A 143 7.44 -13.25 -14.51
C GLU A 143 6.94 -13.03 -15.93
N VAL A 144 7.58 -13.70 -16.86
CA VAL A 144 7.15 -13.76 -18.25
C VAL A 144 7.14 -15.20 -18.73
N LEU A 145 6.14 -15.55 -19.54
CA LEU A 145 6.03 -16.84 -20.20
C LEU A 145 6.19 -16.64 -21.72
N LEU A 146 7.17 -17.31 -22.30
CA LEU A 146 7.51 -17.22 -23.70
C LEU A 146 7.25 -18.53 -24.43
N SER A 147 6.68 -18.45 -25.63
CA SER A 147 6.60 -19.55 -26.61
C SER A 147 7.71 -19.47 -27.64
N GLU A 148 7.91 -20.54 -28.38
CA GLU A 148 8.81 -20.60 -29.56
C GLU A 148 10.26 -20.19 -29.27
N VAL A 149 10.70 -20.40 -28.03
CA VAL A 149 12.10 -20.19 -27.59
C VAL A 149 12.61 -21.42 -26.87
N SER A 150 13.92 -21.68 -26.96
CA SER A 150 14.54 -22.76 -26.18
C SER A 150 15.07 -22.23 -24.85
N LEU A 151 15.00 -23.07 -23.81
CA LEU A 151 15.55 -22.72 -22.49
C LEU A 151 17.05 -22.41 -22.55
N GLU A 152 17.81 -23.15 -23.38
CA GLU A 152 19.25 -22.96 -23.58
C GLU A 152 19.55 -21.57 -24.13
N GLU A 153 18.77 -21.15 -25.13
CA GLU A 153 18.94 -19.83 -25.76
C GLU A 153 18.61 -18.70 -24.81
N VAL A 154 17.50 -18.83 -24.05
CA VAL A 154 17.12 -17.88 -23.02
C VAL A 154 18.20 -17.80 -21.95
N LYS A 155 18.70 -18.90 -21.42
CA LYS A 155 19.79 -18.89 -20.42
C LYS A 155 21.06 -18.25 -20.94
N ARG A 156 21.41 -18.50 -22.20
CA ARG A 156 22.57 -17.86 -22.82
C ARG A 156 22.41 -16.35 -22.94
N GLN A 157 21.19 -15.88 -23.27
CA GLN A 157 20.88 -14.44 -23.37
C GLN A 157 20.89 -13.75 -22.02
N LEU A 158 20.32 -14.39 -21.00
CA LEU A 158 20.25 -13.82 -19.64
C LEU A 158 21.62 -13.78 -18.97
N GLY A 159 22.53 -14.70 -19.31
CA GLY A 159 23.83 -14.83 -18.64
C GLY A 159 23.70 -15.21 -17.16
N ASP A 160 24.77 -15.00 -16.40
CA ASP A 160 24.85 -15.29 -14.96
C ASP A 160 24.39 -14.08 -14.14
N GLN A 161 23.11 -13.71 -14.26
CA GLN A 161 22.54 -12.63 -13.45
C GLN A 161 21.76 -13.24 -12.26
N GLU A 162 22.21 -12.99 -11.04
CA GLU A 162 21.62 -13.52 -9.81
C GLU A 162 20.11 -13.15 -9.66
N ALA A 163 19.73 -12.01 -10.22
CA ALA A 163 18.35 -11.52 -10.17
C ALA A 163 17.40 -12.22 -11.17
N LEU A 164 17.90 -13.07 -12.07
CA LEU A 164 17.15 -13.68 -13.15
C LEU A 164 17.23 -15.20 -13.09
N THR A 165 16.09 -15.87 -13.28
CA THR A 165 16.04 -17.33 -13.46
C THR A 165 15.22 -17.67 -14.68
N ALA A 166 15.58 -18.75 -15.37
CA ALA A 166 14.80 -19.31 -16.47
C ALA A 166 14.62 -20.82 -16.29
N GLU A 167 13.38 -21.27 -16.48
CA GLU A 167 13.00 -22.68 -16.36
C GLU A 167 12.00 -23.09 -17.44
N ALA A 168 11.96 -24.39 -17.71
CA ALA A 168 10.98 -24.94 -18.64
C ALA A 168 9.60 -24.98 -17.95
N ASP A 169 8.57 -24.56 -18.67
CA ASP A 169 7.16 -24.63 -18.25
C ASP A 169 6.34 -25.28 -19.38
N GLY A 170 6.31 -26.60 -19.40
CA GLY A 170 5.77 -27.38 -20.50
C GLY A 170 6.49 -27.11 -21.82
N PRO A 171 5.80 -26.68 -22.88
CA PRO A 171 6.41 -26.30 -24.16
C PRO A 171 6.97 -24.87 -24.17
N HIS A 172 6.90 -24.16 -23.06
CA HIS A 172 7.23 -22.76 -22.90
C HIS A 172 8.45 -22.57 -21.99
N VAL A 173 8.95 -21.35 -21.93
CA VAL A 173 10.01 -20.94 -21.01
C VAL A 173 9.48 -19.84 -20.11
N ARG A 174 9.57 -20.04 -18.80
CA ARG A 174 9.28 -19.04 -17.78
C ARG A 174 10.57 -18.37 -17.36
N ILE A 175 10.56 -17.03 -17.40
CA ILE A 175 11.65 -16.21 -16.86
C ILE A 175 11.10 -15.46 -15.66
N THR A 176 11.82 -15.53 -14.54
CA THR A 176 11.47 -14.79 -13.31
C THR A 176 12.59 -13.81 -12.99
N ALA A 177 12.22 -12.56 -12.76
CA ALA A 177 13.10 -11.54 -12.22
C ALA A 177 12.77 -11.27 -10.76
N THR A 178 13.81 -11.08 -9.95
CA THR A 178 13.72 -10.74 -8.53
C THR A 178 14.27 -9.34 -8.30
N GLY A 179 13.59 -8.57 -7.45
CA GLY A 179 13.96 -7.22 -7.08
C GLY A 179 13.77 -6.97 -5.57
N ILE A 180 13.72 -5.69 -5.20
CA ILE A 180 13.52 -5.25 -3.82
C ILE A 180 12.29 -4.35 -3.77
N SER A 181 11.27 -4.80 -3.02
CA SER A 181 10.02 -4.06 -2.84
C SER A 181 10.20 -2.85 -1.93
N ARG A 182 9.54 -1.76 -2.29
CA ARG A 182 9.39 -0.54 -1.48
C ARG A 182 8.05 0.12 -1.83
N HIS A 183 7.57 0.96 -0.95
CA HIS A 183 6.42 1.82 -1.28
C HIS A 183 6.80 2.81 -2.39
N ALA A 184 5.93 3.00 -3.38
CA ALA A 184 6.23 3.84 -4.55
C ALA A 184 6.53 5.30 -4.21
N ALA A 185 5.98 5.82 -3.09
CA ALA A 185 6.28 7.16 -2.59
C ALA A 185 7.68 7.28 -1.96
N PHE A 186 8.32 6.17 -1.57
CA PHE A 186 9.64 6.09 -0.95
C PHE A 186 10.49 5.01 -1.64
N PRO A 187 10.90 5.26 -2.90
CA PRO A 187 11.52 4.25 -3.76
C PRO A 187 13.01 3.98 -3.45
N GLU A 188 13.60 4.71 -2.51
CA GLU A 188 15.04 4.64 -2.22
C GLU A 188 15.44 3.22 -1.82
N GLY A 189 16.40 2.65 -2.55
CA GLY A 189 16.87 1.29 -2.36
C GLY A 189 15.92 0.20 -2.89
N ALA A 190 14.88 0.56 -3.64
CA ALA A 190 14.08 -0.40 -4.38
C ALA A 190 14.82 -0.90 -5.63
N VAL A 191 14.50 -2.13 -6.03
CA VAL A 191 14.88 -2.71 -7.33
C VAL A 191 13.60 -3.21 -7.98
N ASN A 192 13.18 -2.56 -9.06
CA ASN A 192 11.95 -2.91 -9.77
C ASN A 192 12.19 -4.14 -10.65
N ALA A 193 11.59 -5.27 -10.29
CA ALA A 193 11.74 -6.52 -11.03
C ALA A 193 11.25 -6.43 -12.49
N VAL A 194 10.26 -5.58 -12.78
CA VAL A 194 9.82 -5.34 -14.17
C VAL A 194 10.92 -4.70 -15.01
N GLN A 195 11.63 -3.72 -14.45
CA GLN A 195 12.75 -3.08 -15.14
C GLN A 195 13.92 -4.04 -15.36
N VAL A 196 14.24 -4.88 -14.35
CA VAL A 196 15.26 -5.93 -14.47
C VAL A 196 14.91 -6.88 -15.63
N LEU A 197 13.67 -7.37 -15.66
CA LEU A 197 13.21 -8.28 -16.70
C LEU A 197 13.19 -7.62 -18.08
N ALA A 198 12.68 -6.41 -18.19
CA ALA A 198 12.62 -5.66 -19.44
C ALA A 198 14.03 -5.39 -20.01
N ALA A 199 14.98 -5.00 -19.17
CA ALA A 199 16.37 -4.78 -19.59
C ALA A 199 17.00 -6.06 -20.15
N ALA A 200 16.81 -7.19 -19.46
CA ALA A 200 17.32 -8.49 -19.90
C ALA A 200 16.73 -8.95 -21.25
N LEU A 201 15.44 -8.73 -21.46
CA LEU A 201 14.76 -9.12 -22.69
C LEU A 201 15.06 -8.16 -23.87
N SER A 202 15.35 -6.89 -23.60
CA SER A 202 15.68 -5.91 -24.64
C SER A 202 17.14 -5.99 -25.12
N GLY A 203 17.99 -6.76 -24.46
CA GLY A 203 19.41 -6.84 -24.75
C GLY A 203 20.22 -5.57 -24.41
N THR A 204 19.62 -4.65 -23.66
CA THR A 204 20.27 -3.45 -23.12
C THR A 204 20.68 -3.73 -21.68
N THR A 205 21.90 -4.17 -21.49
CA THR A 205 22.57 -4.26 -20.19
C THR A 205 23.52 -3.10 -20.00
#